data_384cd123becba6d03f83220a75f660ec
#
_entry.id   384cd123becba6d03f83220a75f660ec
#
_cell.length_a   1.000
_cell.length_b   1.000
_cell.length_c   1.000
_cell.angle_alpha   90.00
_cell.angle_beta   90.00
_cell.angle_gamma   90.00
#
_symmetry.space_group_name_H-M   'P 1'
#
loop_
_entity.id
_entity.type
_entity.pdbx_description
1 polymer ?
#
loop_
_entity_poly.entity_id
_entity_poly.type
_entity_poly.pdbx_seq_one_letter_code
_entity_poly.pdbx_strand_id
1 'polypeptide(L)'
;MAYVKEHAPSEVYHLTKKENLNSILEDGRIRRFGDTECWFCIDLQKMKAYMEQTVMCEGKPYYSVTGQLCRYPKFVPGDYVLLKLTPCRQEDNWYRWEQEIPAGSPAELVRAAHEFSLLKIGYRGDLAFHNAEAIDVPRFLTEGVTQGEPVHTSTELWDTLSRRIEDEMADYMHRLDLRTRDELIQTADEIDAMMTCDCELRLLGECLPREELVFLLEQDRPLEQMSKAWMEHRNVDLGETFQSLLTGLYAGQQHNMDMKM
;
A
#
# COMPACT_ATOMS: atom_id res chain seq x y z
N MET A 1 2.41 34.41 -0.89
CA MET A 1 2.56 33.01 -1.38
C MET A 1 1.42 32.78 -2.35
N ALA A 2 1.72 32.57 -3.59
CA ALA A 2 0.67 32.35 -4.59
C ALA A 2 0.62 30.84 -4.89
N TYR A 3 -0.16 30.13 -4.10
CA TYR A 3 -0.67 28.83 -4.52
C TYR A 3 -1.85 29.10 -5.46
N VAL A 4 -1.76 28.60 -6.67
CA VAL A 4 -2.85 28.61 -7.64
C VAL A 4 -3.59 27.30 -7.50
N LYS A 5 -4.92 27.37 -7.31
CA LYS A 5 -5.79 26.21 -7.24
C LYS A 5 -5.80 25.50 -8.60
N GLU A 6 -5.68 24.18 -8.56
CA GLU A 6 -5.66 23.33 -9.75
C GLU A 6 -6.80 22.31 -9.70
N HIS A 7 -7.14 21.75 -10.84
CA HIS A 7 -8.08 20.63 -10.91
C HIS A 7 -7.42 19.35 -10.44
N ALA A 8 -8.22 18.48 -9.81
CA ALA A 8 -7.76 17.14 -9.42
C ALA A 8 -7.27 16.37 -10.65
N PRO A 9 -6.03 15.89 -10.67
CA PRO A 9 -5.55 15.04 -11.74
C PRO A 9 -6.21 13.65 -11.63
N SER A 10 -6.39 12.98 -12.79
CA SER A 10 -6.90 11.60 -12.80
C SER A 10 -5.89 10.59 -12.25
N GLU A 11 -4.61 10.88 -12.44
CA GLU A 11 -3.48 10.06 -12.01
C GLU A 11 -2.33 10.93 -11.55
N VAL A 12 -1.56 10.45 -10.58
CA VAL A 12 -0.34 11.09 -10.11
C VAL A 12 0.78 10.08 -9.93
N TYR A 13 2.01 10.55 -10.00
CA TYR A 13 3.22 9.75 -9.87
C TYR A 13 4.01 10.19 -8.64
N HIS A 14 4.39 9.22 -7.82
CA HIS A 14 5.14 9.43 -6.57
C HIS A 14 6.35 8.51 -6.51
N LEU A 15 7.55 9.08 -6.44
CA LEU A 15 8.78 8.33 -6.25
C LEU A 15 9.02 8.15 -4.75
N THR A 16 9.14 6.91 -4.29
CA THR A 16 9.41 6.59 -2.88
C THR A 16 10.44 5.48 -2.76
N LYS A 17 11.03 5.33 -1.57
CA LYS A 17 11.88 4.16 -1.29
C LYS A 17 11.03 2.91 -1.11
N LYS A 18 11.56 1.76 -1.52
CA LYS A 18 10.89 0.45 -1.33
C LYS A 18 10.56 0.15 0.13
N GLU A 19 11.40 0.60 1.05
CA GLU A 19 11.18 0.44 2.50
C GLU A 19 9.89 1.10 3.01
N ASN A 20 9.39 2.13 2.31
CA ASN A 20 8.15 2.84 2.67
C ASN A 20 6.90 2.23 2.02
N LEU A 21 7.07 1.33 1.03
CA LEU A 21 5.95 0.84 0.21
C LEU A 21 4.88 0.16 1.06
N ASN A 22 5.27 -0.75 1.96
CA ASN A 22 4.31 -1.47 2.80
C ASN A 22 3.49 -0.50 3.66
N SER A 23 4.15 0.45 4.33
CA SER A 23 3.46 1.45 5.15
C SER A 23 2.48 2.33 4.34
N ILE A 24 2.85 2.69 3.11
CA ILE A 24 1.97 3.44 2.20
C ILE A 24 0.73 2.61 1.82
N LEU A 25 0.92 1.33 1.54
CA LEU A 25 -0.16 0.44 1.14
C LEU A 25 -1.06 0.04 2.32
N GLU A 26 -0.49 -0.07 3.54
CA GLU A 26 -1.25 -0.27 4.77
C GLU A 26 -2.14 0.94 5.07
N ASP A 27 -1.58 2.14 4.97
CA ASP A 27 -2.32 3.38 5.22
C ASP A 27 -3.33 3.73 4.11
N GLY A 28 -3.15 3.24 2.90
CA GLY A 28 -3.87 3.69 1.71
C GLY A 28 -3.68 5.17 1.40
N ARG A 29 -2.56 5.78 1.84
CA ARG A 29 -2.30 7.23 1.76
C ARG A 29 -0.82 7.55 1.56
N ILE A 30 -0.56 8.64 0.87
CA ILE A 30 0.74 9.32 0.92
C ILE A 30 0.67 10.37 2.03
N ARG A 31 1.47 10.18 3.08
CA ARG A 31 1.52 11.12 4.21
C ARG A 31 2.44 12.31 3.89
N ARG A 32 2.08 13.47 4.41
CA ARG A 32 2.93 14.66 4.38
C ARG A 32 4.18 14.45 5.23
N PHE A 33 5.29 15.00 4.78
CA PHE A 33 6.52 14.98 5.55
C PHE A 33 7.09 16.40 5.69
N GLY A 34 6.84 17.03 6.84
CA GLY A 34 7.41 18.33 7.19
C GLY A 34 6.85 19.53 6.41
N ASP A 35 5.86 19.31 5.55
CA ASP A 35 5.19 20.32 4.73
C ASP A 35 3.67 20.27 4.94
N THR A 36 2.94 21.23 4.40
CA THR A 36 1.47 21.24 4.38
C THR A 36 0.91 20.45 3.21
N GLU A 37 1.70 20.21 2.19
CA GLU A 37 1.36 19.51 0.95
C GLU A 37 2.16 18.23 0.73
N CYS A 38 1.55 17.25 0.06
CA CYS A 38 2.23 16.17 -0.65
C CYS A 38 2.45 16.59 -2.10
N TRP A 39 3.64 16.29 -2.67
CA TRP A 39 4.01 16.73 -4.02
C TRP A 39 4.15 15.56 -4.98
N PHE A 40 3.53 15.67 -6.15
CA PHE A 40 3.42 14.62 -7.16
C PHE A 40 3.80 15.14 -8.54
N CYS A 41 4.24 14.28 -9.43
CA CYS A 41 4.26 14.56 -10.86
C CYS A 41 2.95 14.08 -11.50
N ILE A 42 2.48 14.79 -12.53
CA ILE A 42 1.21 14.45 -13.21
C ILE A 42 1.42 13.57 -14.45
N ASP A 43 2.66 13.36 -14.86
CA ASP A 43 3.02 12.48 -15.96
C ASP A 43 4.45 11.94 -15.79
N LEU A 44 4.77 10.88 -16.54
CA LEU A 44 6.06 10.21 -16.48
C LEU A 44 7.21 11.03 -17.09
N GLN A 45 6.93 11.94 -18.02
CA GLN A 45 7.97 12.82 -18.57
C GLN A 45 8.42 13.82 -17.52
N LYS A 46 7.48 14.43 -16.80
CA LYS A 46 7.78 15.30 -15.66
C LYS A 46 8.45 14.56 -14.53
N MET A 47 8.04 13.31 -14.26
CA MET A 47 8.70 12.47 -13.26
C MET A 47 10.16 12.20 -13.64
N LYS A 48 10.45 11.83 -14.88
CA LYS A 48 11.82 11.62 -15.36
C LYS A 48 12.65 12.89 -15.25
N ALA A 49 12.11 14.02 -15.72
CA ALA A 49 12.78 15.31 -15.60
C ALA A 49 13.05 15.69 -14.13
N TYR A 50 12.10 15.46 -13.24
CA TYR A 50 12.29 15.65 -11.80
C TYR A 50 13.42 14.79 -11.25
N MET A 51 13.44 13.49 -11.59
CA MET A 51 14.51 12.59 -11.14
C MET A 51 15.89 13.06 -11.62
N GLU A 52 16.02 13.40 -12.89
CA GLU A 52 17.29 13.88 -13.49
C GLU A 52 17.77 15.20 -12.90
N GLN A 53 16.84 16.09 -12.52
CA GLN A 53 17.17 17.43 -11.98
C GLN A 53 17.39 17.42 -10.46
N THR A 54 16.93 16.38 -9.76
CA THR A 54 16.94 16.31 -8.30
C THR A 54 17.62 15.04 -7.78
N VAL A 55 16.88 13.96 -7.60
CA VAL A 55 17.35 12.76 -6.88
C VAL A 55 18.58 12.09 -7.50
N MET A 56 18.77 12.20 -8.80
CA MET A 56 19.94 11.68 -9.52
C MET A 56 21.14 12.64 -9.50
N CYS A 57 21.02 13.79 -8.83
CA CYS A 57 22.04 14.81 -8.75
C CYS A 57 23.00 14.60 -7.56
N GLU A 58 23.58 13.42 -7.41
CA GLU A 58 24.51 13.10 -6.30
C GLU A 58 25.52 14.21 -6.02
N GLY A 59 25.65 14.59 -4.75
CA GLY A 59 26.58 15.62 -4.27
C GLY A 59 26.20 17.07 -4.58
N LYS A 60 25.22 17.33 -5.45
CA LYS A 60 24.73 18.71 -5.73
C LYS A 60 24.00 19.27 -4.51
N PRO A 61 24.16 20.57 -4.21
CA PRO A 61 23.47 21.21 -3.11
C PRO A 61 21.97 21.42 -3.41
N TYR A 62 21.15 21.29 -2.37
CA TYR A 62 19.73 21.68 -2.40
C TYR A 62 19.32 22.23 -1.03
N TYR A 63 18.20 22.97 -1.00
CA TYR A 63 17.61 23.43 0.25
C TYR A 63 16.47 22.50 0.68
N SER A 64 16.52 22.04 1.94
CA SER A 64 15.43 21.30 2.55
C SER A 64 14.21 22.21 2.77
N VAL A 65 13.06 21.61 3.09
CA VAL A 65 11.84 22.37 3.47
C VAL A 65 12.04 23.28 4.68
N THR A 66 13.01 22.98 5.53
CA THR A 66 13.41 23.81 6.68
C THR A 66 14.41 24.92 6.32
N GLY A 67 14.78 25.06 5.03
CA GLY A 67 15.77 26.03 4.56
C GLY A 67 17.22 25.65 4.83
N GLN A 68 17.49 24.43 5.27
CA GLN A 68 18.83 23.94 5.51
C GLN A 68 19.50 23.51 4.19
N LEU A 69 20.75 23.93 3.96
CA LEU A 69 21.54 23.49 2.81
C LEU A 69 21.97 22.03 3.00
N CYS A 70 21.50 21.17 2.12
CA CYS A 70 21.79 19.73 2.07
C CYS A 70 22.51 19.39 0.76
N ARG A 71 22.94 18.15 0.62
CA ARG A 71 23.45 17.59 -0.64
C ARG A 71 22.68 16.32 -0.98
N TYR A 72 22.36 16.15 -2.26
CA TYR A 72 21.71 14.91 -2.72
C TYR A 72 22.58 13.70 -2.39
N PRO A 73 22.02 12.68 -1.72
CA PRO A 73 22.72 11.43 -1.46
C PRO A 73 22.93 10.65 -2.76
N LYS A 74 23.70 9.56 -2.67
CA LYS A 74 23.81 8.61 -3.78
C LYS A 74 22.44 8.04 -4.11
N PHE A 75 22.07 8.13 -5.37
CA PHE A 75 20.85 7.54 -5.89
C PHE A 75 21.12 6.12 -6.37
N VAL A 76 20.45 5.14 -5.75
CA VAL A 76 20.50 3.73 -6.13
C VAL A 76 19.10 3.36 -6.66
N PRO A 77 18.90 3.25 -7.98
CA PRO A 77 17.57 3.03 -8.57
C PRO A 77 16.83 1.83 -7.98
N GLY A 78 17.55 0.75 -7.64
CA GLY A 78 17.00 -0.46 -7.05
C GLY A 78 16.34 -0.29 -5.68
N ASP A 79 16.67 0.79 -4.95
CA ASP A 79 16.10 1.08 -3.62
C ASP A 79 14.77 1.84 -3.71
N TYR A 80 14.36 2.24 -4.92
CA TYR A 80 13.17 3.05 -5.16
C TYR A 80 12.12 2.32 -5.96
N VAL A 81 10.88 2.73 -5.75
CA VAL A 81 9.71 2.37 -6.55
C VAL A 81 9.00 3.64 -6.97
N LEU A 82 8.48 3.65 -8.19
CA LEU A 82 7.66 4.71 -8.70
C LEU A 82 6.19 4.25 -8.65
N LEU A 83 5.40 4.91 -7.83
CA LEU A 83 3.98 4.64 -7.70
C LEU A 83 3.19 5.50 -8.68
N LYS A 84 2.35 4.88 -9.49
CA LYS A 84 1.26 5.50 -10.22
C LYS A 84 0.00 5.33 -9.37
N LEU A 85 -0.63 6.42 -8.96
CA LEU A 85 -1.74 6.44 -8.02
C LEU A 85 -2.96 7.09 -8.65
N THR A 86 -4.14 6.53 -8.40
CA THR A 86 -5.42 7.18 -8.68
C THR A 86 -5.94 7.84 -7.40
N PRO A 87 -5.91 9.18 -7.29
CA PRO A 87 -6.37 9.88 -6.09
C PRO A 87 -7.85 9.65 -5.81
N CYS A 88 -8.21 9.47 -4.54
CA CYS A 88 -9.59 9.65 -4.13
C CYS A 88 -9.99 11.11 -4.38
N ARG A 89 -11.05 11.35 -5.15
CA ARG A 89 -11.45 12.68 -5.61
C ARG A 89 -11.75 13.62 -4.43
N GLN A 90 -10.86 14.57 -4.22
CA GLN A 90 -11.06 15.73 -3.36
C GLN A 90 -10.66 16.96 -4.21
N GLU A 91 -11.60 17.48 -4.98
CA GLU A 91 -11.34 18.50 -6.02
C GLU A 91 -10.79 19.82 -5.48
N ASP A 92 -10.96 20.07 -4.18
CA ASP A 92 -10.63 21.39 -3.61
C ASP A 92 -9.22 21.53 -3.03
N ASN A 93 -8.42 20.47 -2.97
CA ASN A 93 -7.15 20.46 -2.26
C ASN A 93 -5.90 20.40 -3.16
N TRP A 94 -6.06 20.59 -4.47
CA TRP A 94 -4.96 20.57 -5.41
C TRP A 94 -4.46 21.96 -5.72
N TYR A 95 -3.12 22.14 -5.70
CA TYR A 95 -2.47 23.44 -5.88
C TYR A 95 -1.20 23.29 -6.70
N ARG A 96 -0.91 24.30 -7.51
CA ARG A 96 0.39 24.53 -8.09
C ARG A 96 1.08 25.66 -7.33
N TRP A 97 2.37 25.52 -7.09
CA TRP A 97 3.13 26.60 -6.49
C TRP A 97 3.58 27.60 -7.58
N GLU A 98 3.17 28.83 -7.46
CA GLU A 98 3.50 29.91 -8.38
C GLU A 98 4.03 31.10 -7.56
N GLN A 99 5.29 30.98 -7.15
CA GLN A 99 5.92 32.01 -6.37
C GLN A 99 7.06 32.67 -7.16
N GLU A 100 7.01 33.97 -7.33
CA GLU A 100 8.17 34.76 -7.72
C GLU A 100 9.21 34.68 -6.61
N ILE A 101 10.41 34.26 -6.98
CA ILE A 101 11.54 34.23 -6.06
C ILE A 101 12.14 35.63 -6.00
N PRO A 102 12.41 36.19 -4.81
CA PRO A 102 13.02 37.49 -4.66
C PRO A 102 14.32 37.62 -5.46
N ALA A 103 14.52 38.77 -6.10
CA ALA A 103 15.76 39.10 -6.80
C ALA A 103 16.95 38.96 -5.85
N GLY A 104 18.02 38.28 -6.29
CA GLY A 104 19.22 38.03 -5.48
C GLY A 104 19.17 36.74 -4.64
N SER A 105 18.11 35.93 -4.74
CA SER A 105 18.08 34.62 -4.11
C SER A 105 19.15 33.68 -4.70
N PRO A 106 19.67 32.73 -3.89
CA PRO A 106 20.64 31.74 -4.38
C PRO A 106 20.12 30.97 -5.59
N ALA A 107 21.00 30.70 -6.56
CA ALA A 107 20.63 30.03 -7.82
C ALA A 107 19.98 28.67 -7.60
N GLU A 108 20.38 27.95 -6.54
CA GLU A 108 19.82 26.66 -6.15
C GLU A 108 18.35 26.79 -5.69
N LEU A 109 18.02 27.87 -4.97
CA LEU A 109 16.64 28.15 -4.55
C LEU A 109 15.76 28.51 -5.73
N VAL A 110 16.27 29.36 -6.64
CA VAL A 110 15.54 29.70 -7.89
C VAL A 110 15.25 28.46 -8.71
N ARG A 111 16.24 27.58 -8.86
CA ARG A 111 16.08 26.32 -9.60
C ARG A 111 15.07 25.39 -8.92
N ALA A 112 15.18 25.17 -7.61
CA ALA A 112 14.25 24.33 -6.86
C ALA A 112 12.81 24.84 -6.99
N ALA A 113 12.59 26.14 -6.91
CA ALA A 113 11.28 26.74 -7.10
C ALA A 113 10.72 26.52 -8.51
N HIS A 114 11.56 26.67 -9.55
CA HIS A 114 11.17 26.37 -10.92
C HIS A 114 10.80 24.89 -11.12
N GLU A 115 11.58 23.98 -10.56
CA GLU A 115 11.30 22.55 -10.63
C GLU A 115 9.96 22.21 -9.98
N PHE A 116 9.67 22.77 -8.80
CA PHE A 116 8.39 22.55 -8.13
C PHE A 116 7.20 23.14 -8.91
N SER A 117 7.34 24.35 -9.47
CA SER A 117 6.24 25.00 -10.18
C SER A 117 5.91 24.36 -11.54
N LEU A 118 6.91 23.79 -12.23
CA LEU A 118 6.74 23.24 -13.58
C LEU A 118 6.50 21.74 -13.60
N LEU A 119 7.10 21.00 -12.67
CA LEU A 119 7.10 19.54 -12.70
C LEU A 119 6.10 18.92 -11.76
N LYS A 120 5.72 19.61 -10.69
CA LYS A 120 4.90 19.05 -9.61
C LYS A 120 3.58 19.78 -9.38
N ILE A 121 2.62 19.01 -8.88
CA ILE A 121 1.36 19.48 -8.30
C ILE A 121 1.33 19.09 -6.84
N GLY A 122 0.83 19.94 -5.96
CA GLY A 122 0.69 19.72 -4.53
C GLY A 122 -0.74 19.35 -4.15
N TYR A 123 -0.89 18.40 -3.25
CA TYR A 123 -2.13 18.10 -2.57
C TYR A 123 -2.03 18.53 -1.11
N ARG A 124 -2.94 19.39 -0.66
CA ARG A 124 -2.96 19.88 0.73
C ARG A 124 -3.59 18.83 1.66
N GLY A 125 -2.78 18.22 2.46
CA GLY A 125 -3.14 17.11 3.34
C GLY A 125 -2.46 15.82 2.96
N ASP A 126 -2.86 14.73 3.59
CA ASP A 126 -2.43 13.39 3.26
C ASP A 126 -3.29 12.88 2.09
N LEU A 127 -2.65 12.45 0.99
CA LEU A 127 -3.37 12.00 -0.20
C LEU A 127 -3.83 10.56 -0.03
N ALA A 128 -5.14 10.33 0.11
CA ALA A 128 -5.74 9.02 -0.03
C ALA A 128 -5.86 8.64 -1.52
N PHE A 129 -5.66 7.38 -1.84
CA PHE A 129 -5.75 6.86 -3.19
C PHE A 129 -6.49 5.51 -3.21
N HIS A 130 -7.06 5.19 -4.36
CA HIS A 130 -7.52 3.86 -4.72
C HIS A 130 -6.81 3.48 -6.02
N ASN A 131 -6.51 2.24 -6.24
CA ASN A 131 -5.69 1.72 -7.33
C ASN A 131 -4.27 2.32 -7.34
N ALA A 132 -3.31 1.48 -7.17
CA ALA A 132 -1.91 1.81 -7.29
C ALA A 132 -1.21 0.82 -8.22
N GLU A 133 -0.25 1.31 -9.00
CA GLU A 133 0.66 0.49 -9.79
C GLU A 133 2.09 0.80 -9.35
N ALA A 134 2.90 -0.23 -9.15
CA ALA A 134 4.31 -0.10 -8.84
C ALA A 134 5.15 -0.27 -10.13
N ILE A 135 5.84 0.78 -10.54
CA ILE A 135 6.73 0.79 -11.70
C ILE A 135 8.16 0.59 -11.19
N ASP A 136 8.86 -0.38 -11.75
CA ASP A 136 10.27 -0.65 -11.42
C ASP A 136 11.17 0.48 -11.94
N VAL A 137 11.85 1.18 -11.03
CA VAL A 137 12.64 2.37 -11.35
C VAL A 137 13.85 2.05 -12.25
N PRO A 138 14.65 1.00 -12.02
CA PRO A 138 15.69 0.58 -12.96
C PRO A 138 15.18 0.41 -14.39
N ARG A 139 14.10 -0.32 -14.59
CA ARG A 139 13.53 -0.57 -15.93
C ARG A 139 12.91 0.69 -16.55
N PHE A 140 12.28 1.53 -15.73
CA PHE A 140 11.80 2.83 -16.19
C PHE A 140 12.92 3.71 -16.75
N LEU A 141 14.07 3.76 -16.07
CA LEU A 141 15.20 4.59 -16.48
C LEU A 141 15.96 4.03 -17.67
N THR A 142 16.12 2.70 -17.79
CA THR A 142 16.95 2.06 -18.82
C THR A 142 16.16 1.62 -20.06
N GLU A 143 14.95 1.13 -19.87
CA GLU A 143 14.12 0.53 -20.92
C GLU A 143 12.91 1.39 -21.29
N GLY A 144 12.61 2.43 -20.49
CA GLY A 144 11.42 3.26 -20.67
C GLY A 144 10.11 2.54 -20.33
N VAL A 145 10.14 1.53 -19.45
CA VAL A 145 8.95 0.81 -19.00
C VAL A 145 8.03 1.76 -18.24
N THR A 146 6.80 1.92 -18.71
CA THR A 146 5.80 2.84 -18.17
C THR A 146 4.62 2.12 -17.51
N GLN A 147 4.50 0.82 -17.72
CA GLN A 147 3.46 0.00 -17.06
C GLN A 147 4.01 -0.52 -15.73
N GLY A 148 3.20 -0.38 -14.69
CA GLY A 148 3.46 -0.92 -13.37
C GLY A 148 2.70 -2.22 -13.14
N GLU A 149 3.09 -2.91 -12.09
CA GLU A 149 2.32 -4.04 -11.56
C GLU A 149 1.28 -3.49 -10.57
N PRO A 150 0.02 -3.96 -10.62
CA PRO A 150 -0.99 -3.56 -9.63
C PRO A 150 -0.52 -3.89 -8.22
N VAL A 151 -0.65 -2.93 -7.31
CA VAL A 151 -0.40 -3.12 -5.88
C VAL A 151 -1.64 -2.67 -5.11
N HIS A 152 -2.11 -3.53 -4.21
CA HIS A 152 -3.35 -3.30 -3.49
C HIS A 152 -3.08 -2.73 -2.10
N THR A 153 -3.93 -1.83 -1.64
CA THR A 153 -3.96 -1.38 -0.24
C THR A 153 -4.47 -2.49 0.68
N SER A 154 -4.24 -2.38 1.98
CA SER A 154 -4.80 -3.34 2.95
C SER A 154 -6.33 -3.38 2.90
N THR A 155 -6.98 -2.23 2.68
CA THR A 155 -8.43 -2.16 2.51
C THR A 155 -8.90 -2.95 1.28
N GLU A 156 -8.24 -2.80 0.12
CA GLU A 156 -8.60 -3.55 -1.10
C GLU A 156 -8.35 -5.06 -0.95
N LEU A 157 -7.28 -5.45 -0.24
CA LEU A 157 -7.01 -6.85 0.08
C LEU A 157 -8.10 -7.42 1.00
N TRP A 158 -8.47 -6.66 2.04
CA TRP A 158 -9.55 -7.06 2.93
C TRP A 158 -10.90 -7.17 2.22
N ASP A 159 -11.27 -6.20 1.38
CA ASP A 159 -12.51 -6.27 0.59
C ASP A 159 -12.56 -7.51 -0.32
N THR A 160 -11.41 -7.93 -0.83
CA THR A 160 -11.29 -9.13 -1.65
C THR A 160 -11.41 -10.40 -0.81
N LEU A 161 -10.72 -10.45 0.33
CA LEU A 161 -10.77 -11.57 1.26
C LEU A 161 -12.16 -11.74 1.87
N SER A 162 -12.79 -10.64 2.30
CA SER A 162 -14.13 -10.66 2.90
C SER A 162 -15.16 -11.27 1.94
N ARG A 163 -15.14 -10.89 0.67
CA ARG A 163 -16.02 -11.51 -0.34
C ARG A 163 -15.77 -13.00 -0.52
N ARG A 164 -14.49 -13.44 -0.54
CA ARG A 164 -14.16 -14.87 -0.63
C ARG A 164 -14.66 -15.64 0.58
N ILE A 165 -14.52 -15.08 1.78
CA ILE A 165 -15.02 -15.67 3.03
C ILE A 165 -16.56 -15.79 2.98
N GLU A 166 -17.25 -14.78 2.47
CA GLU A 166 -18.71 -14.80 2.28
C GLU A 166 -19.13 -15.91 1.32
N ASP A 167 -18.47 -16.03 0.17
CA ASP A 167 -18.74 -17.08 -0.80
C ASP A 167 -18.46 -18.47 -0.23
N GLU A 168 -17.36 -18.66 0.49
CA GLU A 168 -17.02 -19.95 1.14
C GLU A 168 -18.05 -20.33 2.21
N MET A 169 -18.48 -19.35 3.03
CA MET A 169 -19.49 -19.57 4.04
C MET A 169 -20.84 -19.91 3.41
N ALA A 170 -21.23 -19.22 2.34
CA ALA A 170 -22.47 -19.51 1.61
C ALA A 170 -22.44 -20.94 1.03
N ASP A 171 -21.35 -21.35 0.40
CA ASP A 171 -21.14 -22.72 -0.10
C ASP A 171 -21.18 -23.75 1.02
N TYR A 172 -20.58 -23.43 2.17
CA TYR A 172 -20.60 -24.31 3.33
C TYR A 172 -22.02 -24.49 3.87
N MET A 173 -22.76 -23.41 4.07
CA MET A 173 -24.16 -23.46 4.51
C MET A 173 -25.04 -24.26 3.55
N HIS A 174 -24.87 -24.05 2.25
CA HIS A 174 -25.60 -24.84 1.25
C HIS A 174 -25.28 -26.36 1.36
N ARG A 175 -24.03 -26.74 1.62
CA ARG A 175 -23.66 -28.14 1.87
C ARG A 175 -24.32 -28.71 3.14
N LEU A 176 -24.47 -27.89 4.19
CA LEU A 176 -25.14 -28.29 5.42
C LEU A 176 -26.65 -28.55 5.21
N ASP A 177 -27.31 -27.75 4.37
CA ASP A 177 -28.74 -27.92 4.06
C ASP A 177 -29.04 -29.27 3.38
N LEU A 178 -28.04 -29.87 2.75
CA LEU A 178 -28.17 -31.18 2.09
C LEU A 178 -27.90 -32.37 3.04
N ARG A 179 -27.43 -32.13 4.28
CA ARG A 179 -27.09 -33.18 5.24
C ARG A 179 -28.30 -33.62 6.06
N THR A 180 -28.27 -34.87 6.42
CA THR A 180 -29.24 -35.42 7.38
C THR A 180 -28.98 -34.92 8.80
N ARG A 181 -29.97 -35.03 9.68
CA ARG A 181 -29.83 -34.64 11.10
C ARG A 181 -28.65 -35.35 11.77
N ASP A 182 -28.46 -36.66 11.52
CA ASP A 182 -27.41 -37.43 12.15
C ASP A 182 -26.02 -37.02 11.67
N GLU A 183 -25.88 -36.71 10.37
CA GLU A 183 -24.64 -36.13 9.83
C GLU A 183 -24.32 -34.76 10.40
N LEU A 184 -25.32 -33.88 10.59
CA LEU A 184 -25.13 -32.57 11.24
C LEU A 184 -24.64 -32.71 12.68
N ILE A 185 -25.17 -33.70 13.44
CA ILE A 185 -24.71 -33.97 14.80
C ILE A 185 -23.23 -34.42 14.81
N GLN A 186 -22.88 -35.29 13.85
CA GLN A 186 -21.50 -35.81 13.75
C GLN A 186 -20.48 -34.74 13.34
N THR A 187 -20.93 -33.69 12.67
CA THR A 187 -20.08 -32.58 12.18
C THR A 187 -20.26 -31.30 12.98
N ALA A 188 -20.87 -31.37 14.18
CA ALA A 188 -21.13 -30.18 15.01
C ALA A 188 -19.87 -29.38 15.34
N ASP A 189 -18.74 -30.06 15.62
CA ASP A 189 -17.46 -29.41 15.91
C ASP A 189 -16.88 -28.68 14.68
N GLU A 190 -17.06 -29.24 13.48
CA GLU A 190 -16.66 -28.56 12.22
C GLU A 190 -17.52 -27.32 11.98
N ILE A 191 -18.82 -27.40 12.26
CA ILE A 191 -19.74 -26.28 12.13
C ILE A 191 -19.35 -25.15 13.09
N ASP A 192 -19.11 -25.48 14.35
CA ASP A 192 -18.66 -24.52 15.36
C ASP A 192 -17.34 -23.86 14.97
N ALA A 193 -16.36 -24.64 14.47
CA ALA A 193 -15.08 -24.10 14.01
C ALA A 193 -15.22 -23.15 12.83
N MET A 194 -16.04 -23.51 11.82
CA MET A 194 -16.29 -22.65 10.65
C MET A 194 -16.95 -21.33 11.06
N MET A 195 -17.98 -21.38 11.92
CA MET A 195 -18.69 -20.19 12.37
C MET A 195 -17.80 -19.30 13.24
N THR A 196 -16.98 -19.91 14.11
CA THR A 196 -16.03 -19.18 14.94
C THR A 196 -15.01 -18.46 14.08
N CYS A 197 -14.39 -19.15 13.11
CA CYS A 197 -13.40 -18.54 12.22
C CYS A 197 -14.00 -17.43 11.34
N ASP A 198 -15.21 -17.59 10.80
CA ASP A 198 -15.89 -16.52 10.06
C ASP A 198 -16.12 -15.28 10.95
N CYS A 199 -16.59 -15.47 12.17
CA CYS A 199 -16.82 -14.39 13.12
C CYS A 199 -15.50 -13.66 13.47
N GLU A 200 -14.47 -14.40 13.84
CA GLU A 200 -13.18 -13.83 14.24
C GLU A 200 -12.46 -13.11 13.07
N LEU A 201 -12.46 -13.68 11.87
CA LEU A 201 -11.92 -13.02 10.69
C LEU A 201 -12.64 -11.71 10.39
N ARG A 202 -13.97 -11.65 10.53
CA ARG A 202 -14.73 -10.41 10.34
C ARG A 202 -14.45 -9.37 11.43
N LEU A 203 -14.22 -9.79 12.67
CA LEU A 203 -13.88 -8.89 13.76
C LEU A 203 -12.46 -8.31 13.63
N LEU A 204 -11.52 -9.11 13.18
CA LEU A 204 -10.12 -8.70 12.98
C LEU A 204 -9.89 -7.95 11.68
N GLY A 205 -10.68 -8.20 10.67
CA GLY A 205 -10.52 -7.89 9.26
C GLY A 205 -9.69 -6.69 8.88
N GLU A 206 -10.18 -5.49 9.19
CA GLU A 206 -9.46 -4.25 8.87
C GLU A 206 -8.18 -4.05 9.69
N CYS A 207 -7.99 -4.80 10.78
CA CYS A 207 -6.84 -4.72 11.67
C CYS A 207 -5.75 -5.76 11.34
N LEU A 208 -6.00 -6.67 10.39
CA LEU A 208 -5.01 -7.67 9.99
C LEU A 208 -3.82 -7.01 9.31
N PRO A 209 -2.57 -7.38 9.68
CA PRO A 209 -1.39 -6.97 8.95
C PRO A 209 -1.48 -7.34 7.48
N ARG A 210 -0.90 -6.49 6.62
CA ARG A 210 -0.93 -6.69 5.16
C ARG A 210 -0.41 -8.07 4.74
N GLU A 211 0.65 -8.54 5.37
CA GLU A 211 1.27 -9.83 5.08
C GLU A 211 0.32 -11.00 5.38
N GLU A 212 -0.48 -10.90 6.43
CA GLU A 212 -1.47 -11.90 6.79
C GLU A 212 -2.66 -11.91 5.81
N LEU A 213 -3.08 -10.72 5.33
CA LEU A 213 -4.09 -10.61 4.27
C LEU A 213 -3.63 -11.27 2.96
N VAL A 214 -2.38 -10.99 2.56
CA VAL A 214 -1.79 -11.60 1.35
C VAL A 214 -1.71 -13.12 1.52
N PHE A 215 -1.22 -13.60 2.68
CA PHE A 215 -1.14 -15.02 2.99
C PHE A 215 -2.50 -15.71 2.88
N LEU A 216 -3.56 -15.13 3.45
CA LEU A 216 -4.91 -15.70 3.38
C LEU A 216 -5.46 -15.69 1.94
N LEU A 217 -5.18 -14.66 1.16
CA LEU A 217 -5.58 -14.56 -0.24
C LEU A 217 -4.87 -15.57 -1.16
N GLU A 218 -3.67 -16.00 -0.81
CA GLU A 218 -2.93 -17.06 -1.53
C GLU A 218 -3.51 -18.47 -1.29
N GLN A 219 -4.31 -18.63 -0.21
CA GLN A 219 -4.97 -19.91 0.06
C GLN A 219 -6.15 -20.11 -0.89
N ASP A 220 -6.36 -21.35 -1.33
CA ASP A 220 -7.52 -21.67 -2.20
C ASP A 220 -8.86 -21.45 -1.47
N ARG A 221 -8.94 -21.90 -0.22
CA ARG A 221 -10.11 -21.77 0.66
C ARG A 221 -9.68 -21.29 2.05
N PRO A 222 -9.49 -19.98 2.24
CA PRO A 222 -8.92 -19.41 3.45
C PRO A 222 -9.75 -19.73 4.71
N LEU A 223 -11.08 -19.66 4.65
CA LEU A 223 -11.94 -19.93 5.79
C LEU A 223 -11.89 -21.42 6.20
N GLU A 224 -11.96 -22.34 5.25
CA GLU A 224 -11.82 -23.78 5.52
C GLU A 224 -10.46 -24.14 6.12
N GLN A 225 -9.39 -23.53 5.63
CA GLN A 225 -8.06 -23.77 6.17
C GLN A 225 -7.92 -23.26 7.62
N MET A 226 -8.45 -22.07 7.89
CA MET A 226 -8.48 -21.52 9.23
C MET A 226 -9.29 -22.38 10.19
N SER A 227 -10.47 -22.90 9.76
CA SER A 227 -11.30 -23.76 10.59
C SER A 227 -10.63 -25.10 10.92
N LYS A 228 -9.90 -25.70 9.97
CA LYS A 228 -9.12 -26.91 10.20
C LYS A 228 -8.00 -26.67 11.21
N ALA A 229 -7.23 -25.59 11.02
CA ALA A 229 -6.19 -25.20 11.95
C ALA A 229 -6.74 -24.92 13.36
N TRP A 230 -7.90 -24.25 13.44
CA TRP A 230 -8.59 -24.00 14.70
C TRP A 230 -8.97 -25.29 15.42
N MET A 231 -9.52 -26.29 14.72
CA MET A 231 -9.86 -27.59 15.31
C MET A 231 -8.63 -28.36 15.82
N GLU A 232 -7.53 -28.31 15.06
CA GLU A 232 -6.28 -28.97 15.47
C GLU A 232 -5.67 -28.34 16.73
N HIS A 233 -5.81 -27.05 16.93
CA HIS A 233 -5.28 -26.31 18.07
C HIS A 233 -6.25 -26.16 19.25
N ARG A 234 -7.52 -26.55 19.11
CA ARG A 234 -8.58 -26.44 20.11
C ARG A 234 -8.26 -27.17 21.45
N ASN A 235 -7.30 -28.09 21.43
CA ASN A 235 -6.83 -28.82 22.60
C ASN A 235 -5.64 -28.17 23.33
N VAL A 236 -5.12 -27.07 22.80
CA VAL A 236 -4.03 -26.30 23.40
C VAL A 236 -4.65 -25.08 24.09
N ASP A 237 -4.50 -25.03 25.38
CA ASP A 237 -4.92 -24.03 26.36
C ASP A 237 -5.73 -22.83 25.81
N LEU A 238 -6.92 -22.62 26.36
CA LEU A 238 -7.93 -21.59 25.99
C LEU A 238 -7.42 -20.11 26.01
N GLY A 239 -6.12 -19.88 26.11
CA GLY A 239 -5.46 -18.59 26.10
C GLY A 239 -4.90 -18.13 24.76
N GLU A 240 -4.81 -19.01 23.75
CA GLU A 240 -4.37 -18.57 22.42
C GLU A 240 -5.49 -17.84 21.70
N THR A 241 -5.25 -16.58 21.41
CA THR A 241 -6.16 -15.81 20.58
C THR A 241 -6.09 -16.29 19.13
N PHE A 242 -7.18 -16.16 18.38
CA PHE A 242 -7.24 -16.45 16.95
C PHE A 242 -6.10 -15.76 16.18
N GLN A 243 -5.73 -14.55 16.58
CA GLN A 243 -4.61 -13.80 16.04
C GLN A 243 -3.27 -14.56 16.20
N SER A 244 -3.03 -15.17 17.36
CA SER A 244 -1.81 -15.96 17.60
C SER A 244 -1.74 -17.17 16.69
N LEU A 245 -2.87 -17.82 16.41
CA LEU A 245 -2.96 -18.94 15.49
C LEU A 245 -2.64 -18.51 14.06
N LEU A 246 -3.23 -17.42 13.58
CA LEU A 246 -2.99 -16.89 12.25
C LEU A 246 -1.50 -16.51 12.06
N THR A 247 -0.94 -15.78 13.03
CA THR A 247 0.47 -15.41 13.03
C THR A 247 1.40 -16.64 13.03
N GLY A 248 1.03 -17.68 13.79
CA GLY A 248 1.78 -18.93 13.83
C GLY A 248 1.77 -19.72 12.51
N LEU A 249 0.63 -19.75 11.82
CA LEU A 249 0.50 -20.37 10.50
C LEU A 249 1.35 -19.65 9.45
N TYR A 250 1.28 -18.31 9.44
CA TYR A 250 2.09 -17.47 8.56
C TYR A 250 3.60 -17.70 8.77
N ALA A 251 4.07 -17.65 10.03
CA ALA A 251 5.47 -17.88 10.37
C ALA A 251 5.96 -19.31 9.99
N GLY A 252 5.12 -20.32 10.17
CA GLY A 252 5.44 -21.71 9.79
C GLY A 252 5.62 -21.90 8.29
N GLN A 253 4.87 -21.17 7.47
CA GLN A 253 5.01 -21.21 6.01
C GLN A 253 6.28 -20.51 5.53
N GLN A 254 6.65 -19.37 6.10
CA GLN A 254 7.90 -18.67 5.83
C GLN A 254 9.12 -19.57 6.09
N HIS A 255 9.14 -20.27 7.22
CA HIS A 255 10.22 -21.18 7.56
C HIS A 255 10.35 -22.38 6.58
N ASN A 256 9.24 -22.87 6.06
CA ASN A 256 9.23 -23.93 5.05
C ASN A 256 9.69 -23.47 3.66
N MET A 257 9.53 -22.18 3.32
CA MET A 257 10.03 -21.61 2.06
C MET A 257 11.54 -21.39 2.12
N ASP A 258 12.07 -20.90 3.25
CA ASP A 258 13.51 -20.69 3.43
C ASP A 258 14.32 -22.01 3.42
N MET A 259 13.73 -23.12 3.83
CA MET A 259 14.38 -24.44 3.75
C MET A 259 14.37 -25.09 2.35
N LYS A 260 13.66 -24.51 1.38
CA LYS A 260 13.58 -25.03 -0.01
C LYS A 260 14.44 -24.26 -1.00
N MET A 261 15.10 -23.19 -0.58
CA MET A 261 16.13 -22.47 -1.32
C MET A 261 17.53 -22.98 -0.95
#